data_c5d552a2c3b5036819e5bcbbef05c873
#
_entry.id   c5d552a2c3b5036819e5bcbbef05c873
#
_cell.length_a   1.000
_cell.length_b   1.000
_cell.length_c   1.000
_cell.angle_alpha   90.00
_cell.angle_beta   90.00
_cell.angle_gamma   90.00
#
_symmetry.space_group_name_H-M   'P 1'
#
loop_
_entity.id
_entity.type
_entity.pdbx_description
1 polymer ?
#
loop_
_entity_poly.entity_id
_entity_poly.type
_entity_poly.pdbx_seq_one_letter_code
_entity_poly.pdbx_strand_id
1 'polypeptide(L)'
;VFASGIVGAMAYTFSDTFWYSAVEGEVYAMSSFFTAVVFWAILKWEEQADSPHSLRWLILIAYLIGVSIGVHLLNLLAIPAIVYVYYFKKYPKTTTKGFIISGVLSVVLLAVILFGIIPGIVSLAGNFEVFFINSIGLPFNSGTIIFFVLLIAAIVFGLWWSRKKGKAVLNASVLAFLFLVIGYSTFFILIIRSNANTPINENAPKDAVALRAYLGREQYGST
;
A
#
# COMPACT_ATOMS: atom_id res chain seq x y z
N VAL A 1 -17.51 -27.40 6.35
CA VAL A 1 -16.67 -26.24 5.99
C VAL A 1 -17.54 -24.98 5.89
N PHE A 2 -18.61 -24.92 5.05
CA PHE A 2 -19.43 -23.71 4.90
C PHE A 2 -20.14 -23.30 6.20
N ALA A 3 -20.76 -24.26 6.92
CA ALA A 3 -21.43 -23.96 8.17
C ALA A 3 -20.49 -23.38 9.23
N SER A 4 -19.28 -23.93 9.37
CA SER A 4 -18.28 -23.41 10.31
C SER A 4 -17.79 -22.01 9.92
N GLY A 5 -17.66 -21.73 8.63
CA GLY A 5 -17.35 -20.40 8.13
C GLY A 5 -18.42 -19.36 8.46
N ILE A 6 -19.70 -19.75 8.27
CA ILE A 6 -20.86 -18.89 8.61
C ILE A 6 -20.90 -18.63 10.12
N VAL A 7 -20.77 -19.68 10.95
CA VAL A 7 -20.77 -19.52 12.42
C VAL A 7 -19.62 -18.62 12.87
N GLY A 8 -18.41 -18.81 12.34
CA GLY A 8 -17.26 -17.96 12.67
C GLY A 8 -17.48 -16.50 12.27
N ALA A 9 -18.00 -16.26 11.07
CA ALA A 9 -18.28 -14.91 10.59
C ALA A 9 -19.36 -14.22 11.44
N MET A 10 -20.43 -14.94 11.79
CA MET A 10 -21.48 -14.40 12.66
C MET A 10 -20.97 -14.13 14.08
N ALA A 11 -20.22 -15.05 14.66
CA ALA A 11 -19.62 -14.85 15.98
C ALA A 11 -18.70 -13.63 16.02
N TYR A 12 -17.90 -13.42 14.99
CA TYR A 12 -17.06 -12.22 14.85
C TYR A 12 -17.89 -10.96 14.69
N THR A 13 -18.89 -10.97 13.80
CA THR A 13 -19.74 -9.80 13.51
C THR A 13 -20.49 -9.31 14.74
N PHE A 14 -20.99 -10.24 15.56
CA PHE A 14 -21.76 -9.93 16.76
C PHE A 14 -20.94 -9.95 18.06
N SER A 15 -19.61 -10.01 17.96
CA SER A 15 -18.77 -9.80 19.14
C SER A 15 -18.80 -8.32 19.56
N ASP A 16 -18.83 -8.06 20.85
CA ASP A 16 -18.90 -6.70 21.40
C ASP A 16 -17.78 -5.83 20.88
N THR A 17 -16.55 -6.32 20.91
CA THR A 17 -15.36 -5.57 20.45
C THR A 17 -15.46 -5.16 18.98
N PHE A 18 -15.88 -6.06 18.09
CA PHE A 18 -16.01 -5.72 16.69
C PHE A 18 -17.21 -4.80 16.43
N TRP A 19 -18.33 -5.04 17.11
CA TRP A 19 -19.53 -4.21 16.98
C TRP A 19 -19.22 -2.75 17.37
N TYR A 20 -18.59 -2.53 18.51
CA TYR A 20 -18.18 -1.18 18.92
C TYR A 20 -17.23 -0.55 17.91
N SER A 21 -16.20 -1.27 17.46
CA SER A 21 -15.27 -0.77 16.44
C SER A 21 -15.95 -0.46 15.09
N ALA A 22 -17.07 -1.10 14.79
CA ALA A 22 -17.79 -0.89 13.53
C ALA A 22 -18.73 0.33 13.58
N VAL A 23 -19.30 0.64 14.75
CA VAL A 23 -20.24 1.77 14.93
C VAL A 23 -19.56 3.05 15.37
N GLU A 24 -18.39 2.97 15.97
CA GLU A 24 -17.53 4.13 16.23
C GLU A 24 -16.96 4.67 14.93
N GLY A 25 -16.72 5.98 14.82
CA GLY A 25 -16.11 6.63 13.66
C GLY A 25 -14.62 6.31 13.48
N GLU A 26 -14.17 5.09 13.84
CA GLU A 26 -12.79 4.64 13.88
C GLU A 26 -12.43 3.78 12.67
N VAL A 27 -11.12 3.64 12.43
CA VAL A 27 -10.57 2.94 11.25
C VAL A 27 -10.50 1.42 11.39
N TYR A 28 -10.70 0.87 12.59
CA TYR A 28 -10.38 -0.54 12.90
C TYR A 28 -11.26 -1.56 12.18
N ALA A 29 -12.56 -1.29 12.05
CA ALA A 29 -13.45 -2.18 11.33
C ALA A 29 -13.09 -2.27 9.83
N MET A 30 -12.80 -1.14 9.20
CA MET A 30 -12.36 -1.10 7.80
C MET A 30 -10.98 -1.74 7.64
N SER A 31 -10.06 -1.55 8.59
CA SER A 31 -8.75 -2.23 8.61
C SER A 31 -8.91 -3.75 8.69
N SER A 32 -9.80 -4.24 9.56
CA SER A 32 -10.12 -5.68 9.68
C SER A 32 -10.70 -6.24 8.38
N PHE A 33 -11.57 -5.49 7.71
CA PHE A 33 -12.10 -5.86 6.41
C PHE A 33 -10.98 -6.01 5.36
N PHE A 34 -10.07 -5.04 5.24
CA PHE A 34 -8.93 -5.14 4.31
C PHE A 34 -8.03 -6.33 4.64
N THR A 35 -7.77 -6.58 5.91
CA THR A 35 -6.99 -7.74 6.34
C THR A 35 -7.67 -9.04 5.90
N ALA A 36 -8.97 -9.18 6.13
CA ALA A 36 -9.73 -10.38 5.73
C ALA A 36 -9.72 -10.58 4.21
N VAL A 37 -9.91 -9.51 3.42
CA VAL A 37 -9.90 -9.58 1.95
C VAL A 37 -8.50 -9.92 1.42
N VAL A 38 -7.44 -9.37 2.01
CA VAL A 38 -6.05 -9.70 1.64
C VAL A 38 -5.73 -11.16 1.96
N PHE A 39 -6.15 -11.68 3.13
CA PHE A 39 -6.00 -13.10 3.46
C PHE A 39 -6.80 -13.99 2.51
N TRP A 40 -8.03 -13.64 2.19
CA TRP A 40 -8.80 -14.35 1.17
C TRP A 40 -8.09 -14.35 -0.19
N ALA A 41 -7.53 -13.22 -0.61
CA ALA A 41 -6.84 -13.12 -1.88
C ALA A 41 -5.55 -13.96 -1.94
N ILE A 42 -4.79 -14.06 -0.83
CA ILE A 42 -3.59 -14.91 -0.82
C ILE A 42 -3.94 -16.40 -0.83
N LEU A 43 -5.03 -16.81 -0.18
CA LEU A 43 -5.53 -18.19 -0.27
C LEU A 43 -6.01 -18.52 -1.69
N LYS A 44 -6.68 -17.57 -2.36
CA LYS A 44 -7.05 -17.72 -3.79
C LYS A 44 -5.82 -17.80 -4.69
N TRP A 45 -4.77 -17.04 -4.40
CA TRP A 45 -3.51 -17.19 -5.09
C TRP A 45 -2.91 -18.58 -4.87
N GLU A 46 -2.90 -19.08 -3.63
CA GLU A 46 -2.37 -20.40 -3.29
C GLU A 46 -3.08 -21.53 -4.06
N GLU A 47 -4.42 -21.50 -4.13
CA GLU A 47 -5.21 -22.46 -4.91
C GLU A 47 -4.84 -22.43 -6.41
N GLN A 48 -4.51 -21.26 -6.95
CA GLN A 48 -4.28 -21.02 -8.39
C GLN A 48 -2.80 -20.73 -8.71
N ALA A 49 -1.87 -21.00 -7.80
CA ALA A 49 -0.46 -20.60 -7.93
C ALA A 49 0.24 -21.16 -9.19
N ASP A 50 -0.23 -22.27 -9.71
CA ASP A 50 0.31 -22.94 -10.92
C ASP A 50 -0.49 -22.60 -12.19
N SER A 51 -1.54 -21.76 -12.08
CA SER A 51 -2.31 -21.25 -13.20
C SER A 51 -1.54 -20.13 -13.94
N PRO A 52 -1.70 -20.00 -15.28
CA PRO A 52 -1.11 -18.92 -16.07
C PRO A 52 -1.50 -17.52 -15.58
N HIS A 53 -2.64 -17.40 -14.91
CA HIS A 53 -3.19 -16.13 -14.44
C HIS A 53 -3.02 -15.90 -12.92
N SER A 54 -2.17 -16.69 -12.24
CA SER A 54 -1.96 -16.59 -10.79
C SER A 54 -1.47 -15.21 -10.33
N LEU A 55 -0.68 -14.53 -11.16
CA LEU A 55 -0.14 -13.20 -10.88
C LEU A 55 -1.23 -12.15 -10.57
N ARG A 56 -2.43 -12.28 -11.14
CA ARG A 56 -3.56 -11.35 -10.89
C ARG A 56 -3.90 -11.20 -9.41
N TRP A 57 -3.78 -12.26 -8.63
CA TRP A 57 -4.05 -12.24 -7.20
C TRP A 57 -3.00 -11.46 -6.41
N LEU A 58 -1.71 -11.63 -6.76
CA LEU A 58 -0.63 -10.87 -6.14
C LEU A 58 -0.72 -9.37 -6.47
N ILE A 59 -1.15 -9.04 -7.69
CA ILE A 59 -1.41 -7.65 -8.10
C ILE A 59 -2.61 -7.08 -7.33
N LEU A 60 -3.70 -7.85 -7.17
CA LEU A 60 -4.84 -7.44 -6.36
C LEU A 60 -4.43 -7.20 -4.90
N ILE A 61 -3.59 -8.07 -4.31
CA ILE A 61 -3.07 -7.90 -2.96
C ILE A 61 -2.26 -6.59 -2.85
N ALA A 62 -1.37 -6.32 -3.81
CA ALA A 62 -0.60 -5.08 -3.84
C ALA A 62 -1.50 -3.83 -3.90
N TYR A 63 -2.54 -3.87 -4.72
CA TYR A 63 -3.56 -2.81 -4.80
C TYR A 63 -4.31 -2.62 -3.47
N LEU A 64 -4.80 -3.71 -2.87
CA LEU A 64 -5.54 -3.68 -1.60
C LEU A 64 -4.66 -3.17 -0.45
N ILE A 65 -3.39 -3.57 -0.42
CA ILE A 65 -2.41 -3.02 0.53
C ILE A 65 -2.27 -1.52 0.31
N GLY A 66 -2.13 -1.07 -0.94
CA GLY A 66 -2.06 0.36 -1.27
C GLY A 66 -3.28 1.14 -0.79
N VAL A 67 -4.50 0.65 -1.06
CA VAL A 67 -5.75 1.29 -0.58
C VAL A 67 -5.80 1.32 0.95
N SER A 68 -5.41 0.23 1.61
CA SER A 68 -5.48 0.11 3.07
C SER A 68 -4.53 1.08 3.81
N ILE A 69 -3.45 1.53 3.17
CA ILE A 69 -2.56 2.56 3.72
C ILE A 69 -3.34 3.85 4.02
N GLY A 70 -4.30 4.20 3.16
CA GLY A 70 -5.18 5.35 3.37
C GLY A 70 -6.19 5.19 4.51
N VAL A 71 -6.37 3.97 5.02
CA VAL A 71 -7.25 3.66 6.15
C VAL A 71 -6.46 3.45 7.42
N HIS A 72 -5.59 2.44 7.45
CA HIS A 72 -4.77 2.13 8.61
C HIS A 72 -3.59 1.22 8.23
N LEU A 73 -2.42 1.47 8.82
CA LEU A 73 -1.19 0.73 8.50
C LEU A 73 -1.17 -0.72 9.03
N LEU A 74 -2.12 -1.10 9.89
CA LEU A 74 -2.17 -2.43 10.51
C LEU A 74 -2.23 -3.56 9.47
N ASN A 75 -2.89 -3.33 8.33
CA ASN A 75 -2.97 -4.32 7.26
C ASN A 75 -1.60 -4.69 6.66
N LEU A 76 -0.59 -3.83 6.78
CA LEU A 76 0.77 -4.14 6.34
C LEU A 76 1.38 -5.34 7.09
N LEU A 77 0.89 -5.64 8.29
CA LEU A 77 1.28 -6.84 9.04
C LEU A 77 0.87 -8.16 8.36
N ALA A 78 0.00 -8.12 7.34
CA ALA A 78 -0.28 -9.27 6.50
C ALA A 78 0.91 -9.65 5.57
N ILE A 79 1.86 -8.75 5.31
CA ILE A 79 3.00 -8.98 4.41
C ILE A 79 3.82 -10.21 4.81
N PRO A 80 4.23 -10.41 6.07
CA PRO A 80 4.92 -11.63 6.48
C PRO A 80 4.14 -12.90 6.16
N ALA A 81 2.83 -12.92 6.43
CA ALA A 81 1.99 -14.07 6.12
C ALA A 81 1.95 -14.36 4.60
N ILE A 82 1.80 -13.32 3.78
CA ILE A 82 1.82 -13.42 2.30
C ILE A 82 3.15 -14.04 1.82
N VAL A 83 4.29 -13.55 2.34
CA VAL A 83 5.62 -14.04 1.97
C VAL A 83 5.78 -15.51 2.36
N TYR A 84 5.31 -15.91 3.54
CA TYR A 84 5.39 -17.30 3.97
C TYR A 84 4.46 -18.23 3.17
N VAL A 85 3.24 -17.83 2.89
CA VAL A 85 2.34 -18.60 2.00
C VAL A 85 2.98 -18.78 0.62
N TYR A 86 3.59 -17.71 0.07
CA TYR A 86 4.32 -17.78 -1.20
C TYR A 86 5.50 -18.76 -1.11
N TYR A 87 6.31 -18.69 -0.05
CA TYR A 87 7.46 -19.56 0.15
C TYR A 87 7.04 -21.03 0.24
N PHE A 88 6.09 -21.38 1.09
CA PHE A 88 5.64 -22.76 1.27
C PHE A 88 4.99 -23.34 0.00
N LYS A 89 4.31 -22.51 -0.77
CA LYS A 89 3.68 -22.95 -2.03
C LYS A 89 4.68 -23.17 -3.14
N LYS A 90 5.69 -22.30 -3.28
CA LYS A 90 6.65 -22.36 -4.41
C LYS A 90 7.87 -23.25 -4.13
N TYR A 91 8.15 -23.57 -2.87
CA TYR A 91 9.29 -24.38 -2.49
C TYR A 91 8.84 -25.66 -1.74
N PRO A 92 8.65 -26.79 -2.45
CA PRO A 92 8.14 -28.03 -1.86
C PRO A 92 9.04 -28.61 -0.75
N LYS A 93 10.36 -28.36 -0.84
CA LYS A 93 11.32 -28.70 0.20
C LYS A 93 11.63 -27.47 1.05
N THR A 94 10.98 -27.39 2.18
CA THR A 94 11.24 -26.35 3.17
C THR A 94 12.56 -26.57 3.89
N THR A 95 13.34 -25.52 4.06
CA THR A 95 14.60 -25.54 4.79
C THR A 95 14.63 -24.44 5.84
N THR A 96 15.34 -24.64 6.95
CA THR A 96 15.52 -23.61 7.98
C THR A 96 16.09 -22.32 7.37
N LYS A 97 17.07 -22.46 6.46
CA LYS A 97 17.64 -21.30 5.75
C LYS A 97 16.59 -20.56 4.92
N GLY A 98 15.78 -21.27 4.14
CA GLY A 98 14.71 -20.66 3.32
C GLY A 98 13.64 -19.99 4.19
N PHE A 99 13.28 -20.60 5.32
CA PHE A 99 12.36 -19.99 6.28
C PHE A 99 12.90 -18.66 6.84
N ILE A 100 14.17 -18.64 7.28
CA ILE A 100 14.80 -17.41 7.78
C ILE A 100 14.90 -16.34 6.70
N ILE A 101 15.31 -16.70 5.47
CA ILE A 101 15.38 -15.76 4.34
C ILE A 101 14.01 -15.17 4.04
N SER A 102 12.95 -15.96 4.04
CA SER A 102 11.58 -15.48 3.84
C SER A 102 11.14 -14.51 4.93
N GLY A 103 11.50 -14.78 6.19
CA GLY A 103 11.26 -13.87 7.31
C GLY A 103 12.00 -12.54 7.14
N VAL A 104 13.30 -12.58 6.83
CA VAL A 104 14.08 -11.37 6.56
C VAL A 104 13.50 -10.58 5.39
N LEU A 105 13.16 -11.26 4.28
CA LEU A 105 12.56 -10.64 3.11
C LEU A 105 11.22 -9.96 3.45
N SER A 106 10.39 -10.58 4.29
CA SER A 106 9.11 -10.00 4.70
C SER A 106 9.30 -8.71 5.52
N VAL A 107 10.29 -8.69 6.42
CA VAL A 107 10.63 -7.50 7.21
C VAL A 107 11.20 -6.40 6.31
N VAL A 108 12.07 -6.75 5.36
CA VAL A 108 12.61 -5.79 4.39
C VAL A 108 11.49 -5.19 3.52
N LEU A 109 10.57 -6.02 3.01
CA LEU A 109 9.43 -5.52 2.23
C LEU A 109 8.55 -4.58 3.06
N LEU A 110 8.26 -4.94 4.30
CA LEU A 110 7.50 -4.09 5.22
C LEU A 110 8.22 -2.76 5.46
N ALA A 111 9.52 -2.79 5.73
CA ALA A 111 10.33 -1.59 5.95
C ALA A 111 10.40 -0.70 4.70
N VAL A 112 10.55 -1.29 3.50
CA VAL A 112 10.55 -0.54 2.23
C VAL A 112 9.21 0.16 2.02
N ILE A 113 8.09 -0.47 2.34
CA ILE A 113 6.78 0.17 2.22
C ILE A 113 6.61 1.27 3.26
N LEU A 114 6.87 0.98 4.55
CA LEU A 114 6.64 1.91 5.65
C LEU A 114 7.57 3.13 5.62
N PHE A 115 8.85 2.92 5.37
CA PHE A 115 9.87 3.98 5.47
C PHE A 115 10.33 4.49 4.11
N GLY A 116 10.11 3.71 3.02
CA GLY A 116 10.50 4.09 1.67
C GLY A 116 9.34 4.63 0.84
N ILE A 117 8.33 3.82 0.59
CA ILE A 117 7.27 4.16 -0.39
C ILE A 117 6.31 5.20 0.19
N ILE A 118 5.78 4.98 1.38
CA ILE A 118 4.75 5.85 1.98
C ILE A 118 5.28 7.28 2.15
N PRO A 119 6.35 7.53 2.92
CA PRO A 119 6.86 8.89 3.07
C PRO A 119 7.63 9.36 1.83
N GLY A 120 8.26 8.46 1.08
CA GLY A 120 9.12 8.79 -0.05
C GLY A 120 8.37 9.45 -1.20
N ILE A 121 7.23 8.91 -1.61
CA ILE A 121 6.42 9.48 -2.70
C ILE A 121 6.00 10.91 -2.36
N VAL A 122 5.49 11.14 -1.16
CA VAL A 122 5.02 12.46 -0.73
C VAL A 122 6.19 13.44 -0.53
N SER A 123 7.28 12.98 0.10
CA SER A 123 8.48 13.81 0.29
C SER A 123 9.14 14.20 -1.01
N LEU A 124 9.24 13.28 -1.97
CA LEU A 124 9.78 13.60 -3.29
C LEU A 124 8.88 14.58 -4.04
N ALA A 125 7.57 14.38 -4.02
CA ALA A 125 6.62 15.32 -4.64
C ALA A 125 6.77 16.73 -4.03
N GLY A 126 6.82 16.84 -2.70
CA GLY A 126 7.04 18.12 -2.01
C GLY A 126 8.40 18.76 -2.30
N ASN A 127 9.48 17.97 -2.35
CA ASN A 127 10.82 18.47 -2.69
C ASN A 127 10.89 18.97 -4.15
N PHE A 128 10.26 18.26 -5.08
CA PHE A 128 10.14 18.72 -6.47
C PHE A 128 9.38 20.03 -6.54
N GLU A 129 8.28 20.16 -5.80
CA GLU A 129 7.49 21.38 -5.74
C GLU A 129 8.37 22.57 -5.29
N VAL A 130 9.03 22.44 -4.14
CA VAL A 130 9.90 23.50 -3.59
C VAL A 130 11.04 23.83 -4.55
N PHE A 131 11.67 22.84 -5.17
CA PHE A 131 12.76 23.07 -6.11
C PHE A 131 12.31 23.82 -7.38
N PHE A 132 11.22 23.38 -8.01
CA PHE A 132 10.76 23.97 -9.26
C PHE A 132 10.19 25.39 -9.08
N ILE A 133 9.56 25.67 -7.94
CA ILE A 133 9.11 27.03 -7.62
C ILE A 133 10.29 27.94 -7.26
N ASN A 134 11.10 27.54 -6.29
CA ASN A 134 12.09 28.45 -5.71
C ASN A 134 13.36 28.61 -6.55
N SER A 135 13.77 27.56 -7.28
CA SER A 135 15.01 27.59 -8.06
C SER A 135 14.78 27.90 -9.54
N ILE A 136 13.61 27.53 -10.08
CA ILE A 136 13.31 27.67 -11.52
C ILE A 136 12.27 28.78 -11.77
N GLY A 137 11.47 29.14 -10.75
CA GLY A 137 10.43 30.17 -10.85
C GLY A 137 9.16 29.72 -11.57
N LEU A 138 8.87 28.39 -11.58
CA LEU A 138 7.64 27.87 -12.18
C LEU A 138 6.42 28.14 -11.31
N PRO A 139 5.20 28.12 -11.91
CA PRO A 139 3.96 28.28 -11.17
C PRO A 139 3.75 27.20 -10.12
N PHE A 140 2.94 27.49 -9.11
CA PHE A 140 2.53 26.56 -8.06
C PHE A 140 1.93 25.27 -8.64
N ASN A 141 2.20 24.12 -8.01
CA ASN A 141 1.90 22.74 -8.41
C ASN A 141 2.68 22.18 -9.61
N SER A 142 3.53 22.96 -10.30
CA SER A 142 4.30 22.44 -11.44
C SER A 142 5.32 21.37 -11.05
N GLY A 143 6.01 21.52 -9.92
CA GLY A 143 6.96 20.53 -9.44
C GLY A 143 6.30 19.19 -9.10
N THR A 144 5.16 19.24 -8.45
CA THR A 144 4.34 18.05 -8.13
C THR A 144 3.86 17.34 -9.40
N ILE A 145 3.38 18.06 -10.39
CA ILE A 145 2.97 17.50 -11.69
C ILE A 145 4.15 16.85 -12.39
N ILE A 146 5.30 17.53 -12.47
CA ILE A 146 6.53 17.00 -13.09
C ILE A 146 6.95 15.70 -12.40
N PHE A 147 6.94 15.66 -11.06
CA PHE A 147 7.26 14.45 -10.32
C PHE A 147 6.37 13.26 -10.71
N PHE A 148 5.04 13.44 -10.74
CA PHE A 148 4.13 12.34 -11.09
C PHE A 148 4.26 11.92 -12.55
N VAL A 149 4.49 12.85 -13.48
CA VAL A 149 4.78 12.52 -14.88
C VAL A 149 6.04 11.67 -15.00
N LEU A 150 7.12 12.04 -14.30
CA LEU A 150 8.36 11.27 -14.27
C LEU A 150 8.19 9.90 -13.61
N LEU A 151 7.42 9.82 -12.52
CA LEU A 151 7.10 8.55 -11.86
C LEU A 151 6.36 7.61 -12.79
N ILE A 152 5.31 8.09 -13.47
CA ILE A 152 4.56 7.31 -14.46
C ILE A 152 5.47 6.87 -15.61
N ALA A 153 6.28 7.78 -16.15
CA ALA A 153 7.24 7.47 -17.22
C ALA A 153 8.24 6.38 -16.79
N ALA A 154 8.77 6.47 -15.56
CA ALA A 154 9.69 5.46 -15.02
C ALA A 154 9.03 4.08 -14.87
N ILE A 155 7.77 4.03 -14.40
CA ILE A 155 6.99 2.79 -14.28
C ILE A 155 6.74 2.19 -15.67
N VAL A 156 6.27 2.98 -16.63
CA VAL A 156 5.99 2.55 -18.01
C VAL A 156 7.27 2.04 -18.66
N PHE A 157 8.38 2.76 -18.52
CA PHE A 157 9.69 2.33 -19.01
C PHE A 157 10.13 1.02 -18.34
N GLY A 158 9.99 0.88 -17.03
CA GLY A 158 10.31 -0.34 -16.28
C GLY A 158 9.50 -1.55 -16.76
N LEU A 159 8.22 -1.40 -17.03
CA LEU A 159 7.35 -2.44 -17.58
C LEU A 159 7.77 -2.82 -19.00
N TRP A 160 8.01 -1.83 -19.86
CA TRP A 160 8.46 -2.08 -21.24
C TRP A 160 9.82 -2.78 -21.27
N TRP A 161 10.78 -2.27 -20.52
CA TRP A 161 12.14 -2.80 -20.49
C TRP A 161 12.20 -4.22 -19.91
N SER A 162 11.49 -4.48 -18.81
CA SER A 162 11.46 -5.82 -18.20
C SER A 162 10.82 -6.85 -19.10
N ARG A 163 9.75 -6.48 -19.85
CA ARG A 163 9.15 -7.34 -20.87
C ARG A 163 10.13 -7.63 -22.04
N LYS A 164 10.74 -6.57 -22.58
CA LYS A 164 11.70 -6.70 -23.68
C LYS A 164 12.90 -7.59 -23.30
N LYS A 165 13.33 -7.58 -22.06
CA LYS A 165 14.45 -8.39 -21.53
C LYS A 165 14.02 -9.75 -20.99
N GLY A 166 12.75 -10.12 -21.05
CA GLY A 166 12.22 -11.39 -20.52
C GLY A 166 12.36 -11.55 -19.00
N LYS A 167 12.50 -10.45 -18.24
CA LYS A 167 12.68 -10.46 -16.79
C LYS A 167 11.33 -10.54 -16.08
N ALA A 168 10.72 -11.72 -16.02
CA ALA A 168 9.37 -11.93 -15.50
C ALA A 168 9.20 -11.45 -14.05
N VAL A 169 10.15 -11.76 -13.17
CA VAL A 169 10.10 -11.32 -11.75
C VAL A 169 10.13 -9.80 -11.65
N LEU A 170 11.03 -9.13 -12.36
CA LEU A 170 11.11 -7.68 -12.36
C LEU A 170 9.82 -7.05 -12.92
N ASN A 171 9.26 -7.63 -13.99
CA ASN A 171 8.00 -7.15 -14.57
C ASN A 171 6.85 -7.26 -13.54
N ALA A 172 6.73 -8.39 -12.86
CA ALA A 172 5.74 -8.61 -11.81
C ALA A 172 5.94 -7.62 -10.64
N SER A 173 7.19 -7.36 -10.23
CA SER A 173 7.51 -6.41 -9.16
C SER A 173 7.13 -4.98 -9.53
N VAL A 174 7.47 -4.52 -10.75
CA VAL A 174 7.09 -3.17 -11.23
C VAL A 174 5.57 -3.05 -11.35
N LEU A 175 4.89 -4.12 -11.78
CA LEU A 175 3.44 -4.15 -11.87
C LEU A 175 2.80 -4.11 -10.47
N ALA A 176 3.32 -4.86 -9.50
CA ALA A 176 2.86 -4.80 -8.12
C ALA A 176 3.07 -3.41 -7.50
N PHE A 177 4.24 -2.80 -7.75
CA PHE A 177 4.51 -1.42 -7.33
C PHE A 177 3.53 -0.42 -7.94
N LEU A 178 3.24 -0.53 -9.25
CA LEU A 178 2.23 0.30 -9.91
C LEU A 178 0.87 0.21 -9.21
N PHE A 179 0.38 -1.00 -8.97
CA PHE A 179 -0.93 -1.20 -8.36
C PHE A 179 -0.96 -0.79 -6.89
N LEU A 180 0.14 -0.96 -6.16
CA LEU A 180 0.29 -0.41 -4.81
C LEU A 180 0.19 1.12 -4.83
N VAL A 181 0.88 1.79 -5.76
CA VAL A 181 0.82 3.26 -5.91
C VAL A 181 -0.56 3.74 -6.32
N ILE A 182 -1.26 3.01 -7.23
CA ILE A 182 -2.65 3.30 -7.58
C ILE A 182 -3.55 3.19 -6.34
N GLY A 183 -3.41 2.14 -5.53
CA GLY A 183 -4.14 2.02 -4.27
C GLY A 183 -3.80 3.15 -3.30
N TYR A 184 -2.52 3.44 -3.11
CA TYR A 184 -2.04 4.50 -2.24
C TYR A 184 -2.49 5.90 -2.70
N SER A 185 -2.80 6.10 -3.98
CA SER A 185 -3.32 7.39 -4.48
C SER A 185 -4.65 7.81 -3.84
N THR A 186 -5.35 6.90 -3.15
CA THR A 186 -6.50 7.26 -2.30
C THR A 186 -6.15 8.28 -1.22
N PHE A 187 -4.86 8.40 -0.85
CA PHE A 187 -4.37 9.44 0.05
C PHE A 187 -4.60 10.87 -0.49
N PHE A 188 -4.72 11.05 -1.80
CA PHE A 188 -5.06 12.35 -2.39
C PHE A 188 -6.44 12.89 -1.97
N ILE A 189 -7.30 12.03 -1.41
CA ILE A 189 -8.57 12.46 -0.84
C ILE A 189 -8.36 13.48 0.29
N LEU A 190 -7.24 13.40 1.02
CA LEU A 190 -6.89 14.38 2.05
C LEU A 190 -6.71 15.78 1.45
N ILE A 191 -5.95 15.88 0.35
CA ILE A 191 -5.74 17.15 -0.37
C ILE A 191 -7.07 17.67 -0.93
N ILE A 192 -7.84 16.80 -1.58
CA ILE A 192 -9.14 17.17 -2.17
C ILE A 192 -10.10 17.68 -1.11
N ARG A 193 -10.23 16.96 0.01
CA ARG A 193 -11.10 17.34 1.14
C ARG A 193 -10.63 18.62 1.81
N SER A 194 -9.33 18.77 2.00
CA SER A 194 -8.74 19.97 2.60
C SER A 194 -9.02 21.23 1.77
N ASN A 195 -9.06 21.12 0.45
CA ASN A 195 -9.39 22.23 -0.46
C ASN A 195 -10.90 22.46 -0.58
N ALA A 196 -11.75 21.55 -0.12
CA ALA A 196 -13.22 21.68 -0.17
C ALA A 196 -13.80 22.49 1.00
N ASN A 197 -12.97 23.16 1.84
CA ASN A 197 -13.38 23.96 2.99
C ASN A 197 -14.31 23.20 3.94
N THR A 198 -13.95 21.98 4.30
CA THR A 198 -14.69 21.16 5.27
C THR A 198 -14.71 21.81 6.65
N PRO A 199 -15.78 21.61 7.46
CA PRO A 199 -15.88 22.18 8.81
C PRO A 199 -14.71 21.81 9.73
N ILE A 200 -14.15 20.59 9.56
CA ILE A 200 -12.96 20.13 10.25
C ILE A 200 -11.88 19.90 9.17
N ASN A 201 -10.80 20.67 9.25
CA ASN A 201 -9.67 20.60 8.33
C ASN A 201 -8.36 20.70 9.14
N GLU A 202 -8.03 19.60 9.83
CA GLU A 202 -6.88 19.53 10.71
C GLU A 202 -5.59 19.62 9.91
N ASN A 203 -4.72 20.57 10.29
CA ASN A 203 -3.41 20.86 9.65
C ASN A 203 -3.47 21.19 8.15
N ALA A 204 -4.64 21.32 7.57
CA ALA A 204 -4.92 21.80 6.20
C ALA A 204 -3.92 21.29 5.13
N PRO A 205 -3.81 19.96 4.87
CA PRO A 205 -2.90 19.40 3.87
C PRO A 205 -3.39 19.69 2.43
N LYS A 206 -3.31 20.95 1.99
CA LYS A 206 -3.88 21.43 0.73
C LYS A 206 -3.05 21.13 -0.52
N ASP A 207 -1.76 20.82 -0.34
CA ASP A 207 -0.80 20.57 -1.41
C ASP A 207 0.23 19.52 -0.98
N ALA A 208 1.18 19.20 -1.86
CA ALA A 208 2.21 18.18 -1.60
C ALA A 208 3.15 18.54 -0.44
N VAL A 209 3.44 19.83 -0.26
CA VAL A 209 4.34 20.31 0.81
C VAL A 209 3.63 20.20 2.17
N ALA A 210 2.38 20.69 2.24
CA ALA A 210 1.57 20.58 3.44
C ALA A 210 1.23 19.12 3.79
N LEU A 211 0.99 18.26 2.79
CA LEU A 211 0.78 16.83 3.01
C LEU A 211 2.06 16.14 3.55
N ARG A 212 3.24 16.55 3.08
CA ARG A 212 4.52 16.05 3.63
C ARG A 212 4.65 16.40 5.11
N ALA A 213 4.41 17.66 5.49
CA ALA A 213 4.45 18.11 6.88
C ALA A 213 3.41 17.36 7.75
N TYR A 214 2.20 17.16 7.21
CA TYR A 214 1.14 16.40 7.87
C TYR A 214 1.56 14.95 8.16
N LEU A 215 2.10 14.23 7.16
CA LEU A 215 2.57 12.85 7.33
C LEU A 215 3.83 12.77 8.20
N GLY A 216 4.70 13.78 8.13
CA GLY A 216 5.87 13.93 8.99
C GLY A 216 5.53 14.24 10.44
N ARG A 217 4.24 14.52 10.75
CA ARG A 217 3.78 14.89 12.09
C ARG A 217 4.48 16.13 12.65
N GLU A 218 4.94 17.03 11.77
CA GLU A 218 5.71 18.23 12.16
C GLU A 218 4.94 19.14 13.12
N GLN A 219 3.60 19.09 13.10
CA GLN A 219 2.71 19.84 13.99
C GLN A 219 2.83 19.44 15.47
N TYR A 220 3.41 18.27 15.77
CA TYR A 220 3.58 17.81 17.16
C TYR A 220 4.98 18.12 17.71
N GLY A 221 5.83 18.81 16.92
CA GLY A 221 7.19 19.15 17.31
C GLY A 221 8.19 17.99 17.09
N SER A 222 9.48 18.32 17.25
CA SER A 222 10.55 17.30 17.26
C SER A 222 10.66 16.73 18.68
N THR A 223 10.61 15.40 18.80
CA THR A 223 10.99 14.69 20.02
C THR A 223 12.49 14.63 20.16
#